data_330c62714f1fbfab5940faabaf3c2f79
#
_entry.id   330c62714f1fbfab5940faabaf3c2f79
#
_cell.length_a   1.000
_cell.length_b   1.000
_cell.length_c   1.000
_cell.angle_alpha   90.00
_cell.angle_beta   90.00
_cell.angle_gamma   90.00
#
_symmetry.space_group_name_H-M   'P 1'
#
loop_
_entity.id
_entity.type
_entity.pdbx_description
1 polymer ?
#
loop_
_entity_poly.entity_id
_entity_poly.type
_entity_poly.pdbx_seq_one_letter_code
_entity_poly.pdbx_strand_id
1 'polypeptide(L)'
;MSDIKVMPTEFESEGQALRGDFVLPKGDGPFPGICKFHGLPGGADQVSGLSTRLAEAGYVVLTFDFRGFRRSEGLFSLENEILDAKNAVSHLIGSQYAIDDWVGVYGASYGGAVAVCSAVRDARISAVCVRAPVYDTLWFAKSPMIKPAVDEILHISPNEMHGLSDPTTQAEILRKMIDDSMVYNPINEVDQVHPRPIFIVTGSADKGIPLEGVRRLFDAAKRPKEFAVVEGADHNLSNPDHYAMTCELVVSWFREAFCQ
;
A
#
# COMPACT_ATOMS: atom_id res chain seq x y z
N MET A 1 -2.46 -24.58 -13.72
CA MET A 1 -2.95 -23.95 -12.49
C MET A 1 -1.72 -23.54 -11.71
N SER A 2 -1.60 -22.28 -11.30
CA SER A 2 -0.44 -21.83 -10.50
C SER A 2 -0.50 -22.52 -9.13
N ASP A 3 0.60 -23.18 -8.74
CA ASP A 3 0.74 -23.86 -7.43
C ASP A 3 1.01 -22.84 -6.29
N ILE A 4 0.38 -21.67 -6.36
CA ILE A 4 0.42 -20.65 -5.32
C ILE A 4 -0.39 -21.11 -4.11
N LYS A 5 0.18 -21.01 -2.93
CA LYS A 5 -0.48 -21.34 -1.68
C LYS A 5 -0.83 -20.06 -0.93
N VAL A 6 -2.06 -19.96 -0.47
CA VAL A 6 -2.53 -18.87 0.39
C VAL A 6 -2.68 -19.39 1.81
N MET A 7 -2.04 -18.71 2.77
CA MET A 7 -2.04 -19.07 4.19
C MET A 7 -2.57 -17.90 5.01
N PRO A 8 -3.77 -18.03 5.60
CA PRO A 8 -4.28 -17.01 6.53
C PRO A 8 -3.29 -16.76 7.67
N THR A 9 -3.19 -15.50 8.07
CA THR A 9 -2.34 -15.08 9.18
C THR A 9 -3.00 -13.99 9.99
N GLU A 10 -2.58 -13.88 11.24
CA GLU A 10 -2.97 -12.81 12.16
C GLU A 10 -1.73 -12.33 12.91
N PHE A 11 -1.64 -11.04 13.18
CA PHE A 11 -0.58 -10.46 13.99
C PHE A 11 -1.12 -9.28 14.80
N GLU A 12 -0.43 -8.97 15.88
CA GLU A 12 -0.80 -7.86 16.76
C GLU A 12 -0.13 -6.55 16.31
N SER A 13 -0.88 -5.46 16.37
CA SER A 13 -0.38 -4.11 16.20
C SER A 13 -1.02 -3.20 17.25
N GLU A 14 -0.21 -2.75 18.22
CA GLU A 14 -0.65 -1.86 19.30
C GLU A 14 -1.93 -2.36 20.02
N GLY A 15 -1.97 -3.65 20.34
CA GLY A 15 -3.09 -4.28 21.05
C GLY A 15 -4.31 -4.58 20.16
N GLN A 16 -4.21 -4.42 18.84
CA GLN A 16 -5.26 -4.75 17.88
C GLN A 16 -4.84 -5.95 17.04
N ALA A 17 -5.77 -6.88 16.81
CA ALA A 17 -5.53 -8.02 15.92
C ALA A 17 -5.74 -7.61 14.46
N LEU A 18 -4.69 -7.74 13.66
CA LEU A 18 -4.72 -7.52 12.22
C LEU A 18 -4.72 -8.85 11.47
N ARG A 19 -5.59 -8.96 10.48
CA ARG A 19 -5.80 -10.19 9.73
C ARG A 19 -5.40 -10.03 8.27
N GLY A 20 -4.72 -11.05 7.77
CA GLY A 20 -4.19 -11.05 6.42
C GLY A 20 -3.93 -12.44 5.90
N ASP A 21 -3.13 -12.49 4.84
CA ASP A 21 -2.77 -13.73 4.18
C ASP A 21 -1.33 -13.64 3.68
N PHE A 22 -0.57 -14.73 3.84
CA PHE A 22 0.63 -14.96 3.07
C PHE A 22 0.26 -15.59 1.74
N VAL A 23 0.72 -14.99 0.64
CA VAL A 23 0.66 -15.57 -0.70
C VAL A 23 2.05 -16.09 -1.01
N LEU A 24 2.18 -17.41 -1.05
CA LEU A 24 3.46 -18.10 -1.08
C LEU A 24 3.80 -18.57 -2.48
N PRO A 25 5.05 -18.36 -2.93
CA PRO A 25 5.55 -18.95 -4.16
C PRO A 25 5.66 -20.47 -4.03
N LYS A 26 5.89 -21.13 -5.17
CA LYS A 26 6.20 -22.56 -5.21
C LYS A 26 7.60 -22.82 -4.65
N GLY A 27 7.73 -23.83 -3.82
CA GLY A 27 9.01 -24.27 -3.24
C GLY A 27 9.01 -24.16 -1.72
N ASP A 28 10.16 -24.44 -1.12
CA ASP A 28 10.29 -24.57 0.34
C ASP A 28 10.74 -23.26 1.03
N GLY A 29 11.18 -22.24 0.27
CA GLY A 29 11.63 -20.96 0.83
C GLY A 29 12.94 -21.04 1.64
N PRO A 30 13.28 -20.04 2.47
CA PRO A 30 12.60 -18.74 2.55
C PRO A 30 12.77 -17.89 1.27
N PHE A 31 11.85 -16.93 1.06
CA PHE A 31 11.79 -16.11 -0.14
C PHE A 31 11.97 -14.63 0.19
N PRO A 32 12.39 -13.77 -0.76
CA PRO A 32 12.31 -12.33 -0.56
C PRO A 32 10.87 -11.89 -0.30
N GLY A 33 10.68 -11.03 0.71
CA GLY A 33 9.36 -10.66 1.21
C GLY A 33 8.84 -9.33 0.66
N ILE A 34 7.53 -9.26 0.39
CA ILE A 34 6.87 -8.00 0.03
C ILE A 34 5.65 -7.80 0.94
N CYS A 35 5.58 -6.66 1.66
CA CYS A 35 4.35 -6.21 2.29
C CYS A 35 3.53 -5.38 1.31
N LYS A 36 2.26 -5.74 1.15
CA LYS A 36 1.33 -5.04 0.25
C LYS A 36 0.31 -4.25 1.05
N PHE A 37 0.29 -2.93 0.84
CA PHE A 37 -0.55 -1.95 1.54
C PHE A 37 -1.71 -1.52 0.63
N HIS A 38 -2.94 -1.75 1.09
CA HIS A 38 -4.14 -1.39 0.35
C HIS A 38 -4.45 0.11 0.43
N GLY A 39 -5.25 0.61 -0.50
CA GLY A 39 -5.74 1.99 -0.51
C GLY A 39 -6.94 2.20 0.42
N LEU A 40 -7.58 3.34 0.28
CA LEU A 40 -8.74 3.74 1.07
C LEU A 40 -10.04 3.65 0.22
N PRO A 41 -10.96 2.74 0.50
CA PRO A 41 -10.85 1.62 1.44
C PRO A 41 -10.00 0.46 0.91
N GLY A 42 -9.63 0.48 -0.38
CA GLY A 42 -9.01 -0.61 -1.10
C GLY A 42 -10.01 -1.72 -1.46
N GLY A 43 -9.57 -2.69 -2.25
CA GLY A 43 -10.38 -3.86 -2.60
C GLY A 43 -10.35 -4.93 -1.51
N ALA A 44 -11.47 -5.64 -1.35
CA ALA A 44 -11.56 -6.75 -0.39
C ALA A 44 -10.67 -7.94 -0.78
N ASP A 45 -10.50 -8.20 -2.09
CA ASP A 45 -9.58 -9.23 -2.57
C ASP A 45 -8.14 -8.70 -2.60
N GLN A 46 -7.35 -9.18 -1.65
CA GLN A 46 -5.95 -8.81 -1.53
C GLN A 46 -5.00 -9.92 -2.00
N VAL A 47 -5.47 -11.15 -2.18
CA VAL A 47 -4.64 -12.33 -2.49
C VAL A 47 -4.46 -12.59 -3.98
N SER A 48 -5.43 -12.20 -4.81
CA SER A 48 -5.36 -12.37 -6.27
C SER A 48 -4.59 -11.25 -6.98
N GLY A 49 -4.55 -11.30 -8.30
CA GLY A 49 -3.98 -10.27 -9.14
C GLY A 49 -2.50 -10.04 -8.89
N LEU A 50 -2.11 -8.84 -8.44
CA LEU A 50 -0.69 -8.51 -8.23
C LEU A 50 -0.02 -9.42 -7.19
N SER A 51 -0.70 -9.78 -6.10
CA SER A 51 -0.14 -10.66 -5.07
C SER A 51 0.23 -12.03 -5.64
N THR A 52 -0.67 -12.62 -6.45
CA THR A 52 -0.39 -13.88 -7.16
C THR A 52 0.79 -13.74 -8.12
N ARG A 53 0.85 -12.66 -8.91
CA ARG A 53 1.94 -12.44 -9.88
C ARG A 53 3.30 -12.24 -9.19
N LEU A 54 3.34 -11.56 -8.05
CA LEU A 54 4.54 -11.44 -7.24
C LEU A 54 4.96 -12.80 -6.66
N ALA A 55 4.02 -13.60 -6.18
CA ALA A 55 4.31 -14.95 -5.71
C ALA A 55 4.80 -15.87 -6.84
N GLU A 56 4.22 -15.80 -8.04
CA GLU A 56 4.72 -16.49 -9.23
C GLU A 56 6.13 -16.03 -9.63
N ALA A 57 6.49 -14.79 -9.28
CA ALA A 57 7.83 -14.25 -9.49
C ALA A 57 8.85 -14.64 -8.40
N GLY A 58 8.43 -15.38 -7.37
CA GLY A 58 9.30 -15.90 -6.31
C GLY A 58 9.32 -15.08 -5.03
N TYR A 59 8.36 -14.17 -4.81
CA TYR A 59 8.26 -13.38 -3.57
C TYR A 59 7.18 -13.95 -2.65
N VAL A 60 7.46 -14.06 -1.35
CA VAL A 60 6.38 -14.20 -0.39
C VAL A 60 5.71 -12.83 -0.20
N VAL A 61 4.39 -12.78 -0.38
CA VAL A 61 3.62 -11.55 -0.22
C VAL A 61 2.78 -11.64 1.04
N LEU A 62 3.00 -10.71 1.97
CA LEU A 62 2.09 -10.46 3.07
C LEU A 62 1.10 -9.37 2.64
N THR A 63 -0.17 -9.75 2.57
CA THR A 63 -1.28 -8.82 2.37
C THR A 63 -2.21 -8.89 3.58
N PHE A 64 -2.73 -7.76 4.04
CA PHE A 64 -3.56 -7.71 5.24
C PHE A 64 -4.51 -6.53 5.17
N ASP A 65 -5.52 -6.55 6.02
CA ASP A 65 -6.40 -5.42 6.25
C ASP A 65 -5.80 -4.55 7.36
N PHE A 66 -5.55 -3.27 7.09
CA PHE A 66 -5.14 -2.32 8.12
C PHE A 66 -6.20 -2.21 9.23
N ARG A 67 -5.82 -1.77 10.42
CA ARG A 67 -6.79 -1.57 11.49
C ARG A 67 -7.92 -0.64 11.06
N GLY A 68 -9.13 -0.98 11.49
CA GLY A 68 -10.33 -0.28 11.08
C GLY A 68 -10.89 -0.71 9.73
N PHE A 69 -10.32 -1.73 9.09
CA PHE A 69 -10.83 -2.26 7.84
C PHE A 69 -11.21 -3.74 7.95
N ARG A 70 -12.36 -4.08 7.36
CA ARG A 70 -12.83 -5.46 7.13
C ARG A 70 -12.63 -6.42 8.31
N ARG A 71 -11.62 -7.31 8.21
CA ARG A 71 -11.35 -8.37 9.19
C ARG A 71 -10.53 -7.91 10.40
N SER A 72 -9.80 -6.78 10.27
CA SER A 72 -8.91 -6.27 11.31
C SER A 72 -9.63 -5.39 12.31
N GLU A 73 -9.19 -5.39 13.56
CA GLU A 73 -9.79 -4.61 14.65
C GLU A 73 -9.45 -3.12 14.57
N GLY A 74 -10.00 -2.32 15.47
CA GLY A 74 -9.66 -0.91 15.69
C GLY A 74 -10.34 0.06 14.74
N LEU A 75 -9.76 1.26 14.65
CA LEU A 75 -10.23 2.37 13.82
C LEU A 75 -9.09 2.91 12.95
N PHE A 76 -9.46 3.39 11.79
CA PHE A 76 -8.54 4.00 10.83
C PHE A 76 -7.93 5.30 11.36
N SER A 77 -6.63 5.46 11.16
CA SER A 77 -5.91 6.72 11.06
C SER A 77 -4.60 6.50 10.29
N LEU A 78 -4.03 7.54 9.70
CA LEU A 78 -2.76 7.41 8.97
C LEU A 78 -1.61 6.98 9.89
N GLU A 79 -1.55 7.54 11.09
CA GLU A 79 -0.60 7.14 12.13
C GLU A 79 -0.70 5.65 12.44
N ASN A 80 -1.93 5.15 12.62
CA ASN A 80 -2.19 3.74 12.88
C ASN A 80 -1.73 2.85 11.73
N GLU A 81 -2.02 3.22 10.47
CA GLU A 81 -1.58 2.44 9.31
C GLU A 81 -0.05 2.39 9.17
N ILE A 82 0.66 3.46 9.56
CA ILE A 82 2.13 3.47 9.57
C ILE A 82 2.68 2.53 10.66
N LEU A 83 2.06 2.49 11.84
CA LEU A 83 2.39 1.54 12.90
C LEU A 83 2.09 0.11 12.48
N ASP A 84 0.94 -0.11 11.85
CA ASP A 84 0.53 -1.42 11.32
C ASP A 84 1.50 -1.91 10.23
N ALA A 85 1.93 -1.03 9.33
CA ALA A 85 2.93 -1.33 8.32
C ALA A 85 4.26 -1.77 8.93
N LYS A 86 4.75 -1.10 9.99
CA LYS A 86 5.93 -1.48 10.74
C LYS A 86 5.79 -2.87 11.37
N ASN A 87 4.63 -3.15 11.98
CA ASN A 87 4.36 -4.44 12.60
C ASN A 87 4.15 -5.54 11.56
N ALA A 88 3.57 -5.23 10.39
CA ALA A 88 3.49 -6.15 9.25
C ALA A 88 4.88 -6.52 8.71
N VAL A 89 5.79 -5.56 8.58
CA VAL A 89 7.20 -5.84 8.22
C VAL A 89 7.85 -6.75 9.26
N SER A 90 7.62 -6.52 10.55
CA SER A 90 8.14 -7.39 11.62
C SER A 90 7.55 -8.80 11.53
N HIS A 91 6.24 -8.91 11.28
CA HIS A 91 5.56 -10.20 11.12
C HIS A 91 6.06 -10.98 9.91
N LEU A 92 6.28 -10.29 8.78
CA LEU A 92 6.83 -10.91 7.57
C LEU A 92 8.25 -11.44 7.80
N ILE A 93 9.16 -10.63 8.34
CA ILE A 93 10.55 -11.01 8.65
C ILE A 93 10.60 -12.13 9.69
N GLY A 94 9.75 -12.09 10.71
CA GLY A 94 9.67 -13.13 11.73
C GLY A 94 9.03 -14.44 11.27
N SER A 95 8.52 -14.49 10.05
CA SER A 95 7.89 -15.69 9.50
C SER A 95 8.95 -16.68 8.97
N GLN A 96 8.62 -17.97 8.93
CA GLN A 96 9.47 -18.99 8.30
C GLN A 96 9.52 -18.86 6.76
N TYR A 97 8.74 -17.96 6.16
CA TYR A 97 8.57 -17.85 4.71
C TYR A 97 9.47 -16.81 4.08
N ALA A 98 9.91 -15.80 4.84
CA ALA A 98 10.70 -14.68 4.32
C ALA A 98 12.17 -14.78 4.73
N ILE A 99 13.07 -14.31 3.84
CA ILE A 99 14.45 -13.98 4.23
C ILE A 99 14.42 -12.73 5.12
N ASP A 100 15.38 -12.58 6.01
CA ASP A 100 15.41 -11.54 7.03
C ASP A 100 16.13 -10.24 6.61
N ASP A 101 16.87 -10.27 5.51
CA ASP A 101 17.74 -9.19 5.06
C ASP A 101 17.17 -8.36 3.90
N TRP A 102 15.98 -8.71 3.37
CA TRP A 102 15.33 -7.94 2.30
C TRP A 102 13.81 -7.95 2.39
N VAL A 103 13.22 -6.77 2.46
CA VAL A 103 11.77 -6.55 2.39
C VAL A 103 11.44 -5.42 1.44
N GLY A 104 10.64 -5.72 0.41
CA GLY A 104 9.98 -4.71 -0.41
C GLY A 104 8.63 -4.29 0.18
N VAL A 105 8.20 -3.07 -0.11
CA VAL A 105 6.82 -2.64 0.16
C VAL A 105 6.15 -2.18 -1.13
N TYR A 106 4.90 -2.56 -1.31
CA TYR A 106 4.04 -2.06 -2.37
C TYR A 106 2.84 -1.35 -1.76
N GLY A 107 2.54 -0.14 -2.21
CA GLY A 107 1.36 0.59 -1.78
C GLY A 107 0.59 1.21 -2.94
N ALA A 108 -0.74 1.11 -2.91
CA ALA A 108 -1.61 1.70 -3.92
C ALA A 108 -2.46 2.83 -3.33
N SER A 109 -2.60 3.95 -4.05
CA SER A 109 -3.44 5.07 -3.62
C SER A 109 -3.02 5.57 -2.22
N TYR A 110 -3.90 5.52 -1.21
CA TYR A 110 -3.57 5.87 0.17
C TYR A 110 -2.50 4.97 0.77
N GLY A 111 -2.51 3.65 0.48
CA GLY A 111 -1.45 2.73 0.84
C GLY A 111 -0.08 3.10 0.25
N GLY A 112 -0.05 3.87 -0.85
CA GLY A 112 1.17 4.46 -1.40
C GLY A 112 1.76 5.53 -0.48
N ALA A 113 0.93 6.35 0.16
CA ALA A 113 1.37 7.29 1.19
C ALA A 113 1.94 6.54 2.41
N VAL A 114 1.22 5.49 2.87
CA VAL A 114 1.70 4.64 3.96
C VAL A 114 3.05 4.01 3.61
N ALA A 115 3.24 3.50 2.40
CA ALA A 115 4.50 2.88 1.97
C ALA A 115 5.69 3.86 2.03
N VAL A 116 5.52 5.08 1.53
CA VAL A 116 6.56 6.12 1.58
C VAL A 116 6.86 6.52 3.03
N CYS A 117 5.84 6.88 3.81
CA CYS A 117 6.02 7.34 5.19
C CYS A 117 6.57 6.24 6.12
N SER A 118 6.19 4.98 5.89
CA SER A 118 6.72 3.83 6.64
C SER A 118 8.18 3.57 6.28
N ALA A 119 8.54 3.65 4.99
CA ALA A 119 9.92 3.45 4.56
C ALA A 119 10.87 4.50 5.19
N VAL A 120 10.44 5.72 5.35
CA VAL A 120 11.24 6.77 6.05
C VAL A 120 11.52 6.39 7.51
N ARG A 121 10.62 5.66 8.15
CA ARG A 121 10.67 5.32 9.59
C ARG A 121 11.15 3.91 9.90
N ASP A 122 11.24 3.05 8.89
CA ASP A 122 11.68 1.66 9.05
C ASP A 122 12.80 1.32 8.05
N ALA A 123 14.03 1.28 8.56
CA ALA A 123 15.22 1.00 7.76
C ALA A 123 15.30 -0.45 7.24
N ARG A 124 14.44 -1.35 7.72
CA ARG A 124 14.37 -2.75 7.23
C ARG A 124 13.72 -2.84 5.85
N ILE A 125 12.96 -1.82 5.45
CA ILE A 125 12.38 -1.74 4.11
C ILE A 125 13.49 -1.46 3.10
N SER A 126 13.74 -2.39 2.19
CA SER A 126 14.83 -2.34 1.21
C SER A 126 14.44 -1.67 -0.11
N ALA A 127 13.16 -1.74 -0.50
CA ALA A 127 12.67 -1.22 -1.77
C ALA A 127 11.21 -0.73 -1.65
N VAL A 128 10.87 0.37 -2.33
CA VAL A 128 9.53 1.00 -2.25
C VAL A 128 8.91 1.09 -3.63
N CYS A 129 7.77 0.45 -3.83
CA CYS A 129 6.98 0.56 -5.06
C CYS A 129 5.62 1.15 -4.75
N VAL A 130 5.22 2.21 -5.44
CA VAL A 130 3.91 2.84 -5.21
C VAL A 130 3.15 3.04 -6.52
N ARG A 131 1.85 2.72 -6.48
CA ARG A 131 0.94 2.90 -7.62
C ARG A 131 -0.08 3.98 -7.32
N ALA A 132 -0.14 5.01 -8.21
CA ALA A 132 -1.07 6.14 -8.08
C ALA A 132 -1.14 6.65 -6.63
N PRO A 133 0.03 6.92 -5.98
CA PRO A 133 0.07 7.20 -4.54
C PRO A 133 -0.60 8.52 -4.21
N VAL A 134 -1.27 8.60 -3.07
CA VAL A 134 -1.60 9.88 -2.45
C VAL A 134 -0.28 10.58 -2.14
N TYR A 135 0.11 11.49 -3.02
CA TYR A 135 1.41 12.18 -2.98
C TYR A 135 1.49 13.23 -1.87
N ASP A 136 0.35 13.79 -1.49
CA ASP A 136 0.19 14.80 -0.44
C ASP A 136 -1.06 14.46 0.38
N THR A 137 -0.84 13.95 1.59
CA THR A 137 -1.92 13.50 2.49
C THR A 137 -2.77 14.66 2.99
N LEU A 138 -2.19 15.87 3.16
CA LEU A 138 -2.94 17.04 3.59
C LEU A 138 -3.85 17.57 2.47
N TRP A 139 -3.35 17.61 1.23
CA TRP A 139 -4.15 17.91 0.06
C TRP A 139 -5.32 16.91 -0.06
N PHE A 140 -5.03 15.61 0.10
CA PHE A 140 -6.03 14.56 0.03
C PHE A 140 -7.09 14.72 1.12
N ALA A 141 -6.69 14.86 2.39
CA ALA A 141 -7.60 14.99 3.53
C ALA A 141 -8.51 16.24 3.46
N LYS A 142 -8.04 17.30 2.80
CA LYS A 142 -8.82 18.54 2.56
C LYS A 142 -9.56 18.55 1.22
N SER A 143 -9.45 17.49 0.43
CA SER A 143 -10.10 17.40 -0.88
C SER A 143 -11.62 17.40 -0.73
N PRO A 144 -12.35 18.15 -1.57
CA PRO A 144 -13.81 18.09 -1.60
C PRO A 144 -14.36 16.72 -2.00
N MET A 145 -13.50 15.82 -2.51
CA MET A 145 -13.86 14.44 -2.88
C MET A 145 -13.99 13.51 -1.67
N ILE A 146 -13.43 13.86 -0.50
CA ILE A 146 -13.45 12.97 0.70
C ILE A 146 -14.88 12.67 1.15
N LYS A 147 -15.74 13.70 1.27
CA LYS A 147 -17.12 13.49 1.70
C LYS A 147 -17.92 12.60 0.73
N PRO A 148 -17.94 12.87 -0.59
CA PRO A 148 -18.54 11.95 -1.55
C PRO A 148 -17.98 10.54 -1.50
N ALA A 149 -16.66 10.34 -1.31
CA ALA A 149 -16.05 9.03 -1.21
C ALA A 149 -16.52 8.27 0.05
N VAL A 150 -16.64 8.96 1.20
CA VAL A 150 -17.19 8.38 2.43
C VAL A 150 -18.65 7.98 2.23
N ASP A 151 -19.46 8.85 1.62
CA ASP A 151 -20.87 8.57 1.36
C ASP A 151 -21.02 7.36 0.41
N GLU A 152 -20.15 7.22 -0.59
CA GLU A 152 -20.10 6.08 -1.51
C GLU A 152 -19.71 4.78 -0.77
N ILE A 153 -18.70 4.79 0.09
CA ILE A 153 -18.30 3.65 0.92
C ILE A 153 -19.50 3.19 1.78
N LEU A 154 -20.17 4.12 2.44
CA LEU A 154 -21.34 3.81 3.28
C LEU A 154 -22.52 3.24 2.47
N HIS A 155 -22.66 3.63 1.21
CA HIS A 155 -23.73 3.15 0.35
C HIS A 155 -23.44 1.76 -0.23
N ILE A 156 -22.19 1.51 -0.69
CA ILE A 156 -21.84 0.29 -1.41
C ILE A 156 -21.35 -0.80 -0.45
N SER A 157 -20.56 -0.45 0.54
CA SER A 157 -19.86 -1.39 1.41
C SER A 157 -19.70 -0.85 2.83
N PRO A 158 -20.79 -0.70 3.60
CA PRO A 158 -20.79 -0.02 4.91
C PRO A 158 -19.88 -0.70 5.96
N ASN A 159 -19.49 -1.95 5.74
CA ASN A 159 -18.64 -2.72 6.67
C ASN A 159 -17.15 -2.72 6.25
N GLU A 160 -16.80 -2.05 5.16
CA GLU A 160 -15.40 -1.99 4.68
C GLU A 160 -14.50 -1.17 5.60
N MET A 161 -15.07 -0.17 6.30
CA MET A 161 -14.33 0.71 7.19
C MET A 161 -15.13 0.93 8.49
N HIS A 162 -14.53 0.54 9.60
CA HIS A 162 -15.19 0.57 10.90
C HIS A 162 -15.44 2.00 11.37
N GLY A 163 -16.57 2.22 12.02
CA GLY A 163 -16.94 3.49 12.62
C GLY A 163 -17.49 4.54 11.67
N LEU A 164 -17.41 4.36 10.33
CA LEU A 164 -17.93 5.36 9.40
C LEU A 164 -19.43 5.57 9.46
N SER A 165 -20.20 4.57 9.87
CA SER A 165 -21.66 4.66 10.03
C SER A 165 -22.10 5.43 11.28
N ASP A 166 -21.22 5.63 12.26
CA ASP A 166 -21.47 6.49 13.42
C ASP A 166 -20.97 7.91 13.14
N PRO A 167 -21.86 8.93 13.13
CA PRO A 167 -21.48 10.30 12.77
C PRO A 167 -20.38 10.91 13.65
N THR A 168 -20.32 10.53 14.93
CA THR A 168 -19.30 11.03 15.87
C THR A 168 -17.94 10.46 15.50
N THR A 169 -17.85 9.13 15.35
CA THR A 169 -16.63 8.44 14.97
C THR A 169 -16.16 8.85 13.57
N GLN A 170 -17.10 9.02 12.63
CA GLN A 170 -16.79 9.54 11.28
C GLN A 170 -16.12 10.92 11.35
N ALA A 171 -16.67 11.83 12.14
CA ALA A 171 -16.11 13.17 12.32
C ALA A 171 -14.70 13.13 12.93
N GLU A 172 -14.48 12.23 13.91
CA GLU A 172 -13.16 12.01 14.52
C GLU A 172 -12.15 11.45 13.51
N ILE A 173 -12.54 10.45 12.71
CA ILE A 173 -11.71 9.89 11.64
C ILE A 173 -11.29 10.98 10.65
N LEU A 174 -12.24 11.79 10.16
CA LEU A 174 -11.94 12.85 9.20
C LEU A 174 -11.04 13.94 9.80
N ARG A 175 -11.24 14.30 11.07
CA ARG A 175 -10.38 15.23 11.78
C ARG A 175 -8.95 14.65 11.90
N LYS A 176 -8.85 13.39 12.33
CA LYS A 176 -7.55 12.74 12.51
C LYS A 176 -6.79 12.56 11.19
N MET A 177 -7.47 12.35 10.07
CA MET A 177 -6.84 12.37 8.74
C MET A 177 -6.10 13.69 8.49
N ILE A 178 -6.68 14.84 8.88
CA ILE A 178 -6.04 16.15 8.73
C ILE A 178 -4.87 16.29 9.71
N ASP A 179 -5.08 15.94 10.99
CA ASP A 179 -4.06 16.07 12.02
C ASP A 179 -2.83 15.21 11.71
N ASP A 180 -3.02 13.94 11.34
CA ASP A 180 -1.95 13.02 10.96
C ASP A 180 -1.19 13.49 9.71
N SER A 181 -1.89 14.12 8.75
CA SER A 181 -1.30 14.64 7.52
C SER A 181 -0.33 15.80 7.74
N MET A 182 -0.37 16.43 8.91
CA MET A 182 0.63 17.44 9.29
C MET A 182 1.96 16.81 9.72
N VAL A 183 1.95 15.51 10.05
CA VAL A 183 3.13 14.77 10.52
C VAL A 183 3.62 13.80 9.44
N TYR A 184 2.70 13.14 8.73
CA TYR A 184 2.98 12.08 7.76
C TYR A 184 2.55 12.53 6.36
N ASN A 185 3.48 13.07 5.59
CA ASN A 185 3.16 13.57 4.26
C ASN A 185 4.24 13.18 3.24
N PRO A 186 3.93 12.28 2.28
CA PRO A 186 4.91 11.76 1.33
C PRO A 186 5.72 12.82 0.59
N ILE A 187 5.08 13.89 0.14
CA ILE A 187 5.75 14.95 -0.63
C ILE A 187 6.86 15.67 0.17
N ASN A 188 6.76 15.66 1.49
CA ASN A 188 7.72 16.28 2.39
C ASN A 188 8.80 15.31 2.89
N GLU A 189 8.62 13.99 2.66
CA GLU A 189 9.44 12.97 3.29
C GLU A 189 10.14 12.05 2.27
N VAL A 190 9.67 11.97 1.04
CA VAL A 190 10.13 10.99 0.04
C VAL A 190 11.63 11.06 -0.25
N ASP A 191 12.25 12.20 -0.07
CA ASP A 191 13.70 12.37 -0.25
C ASP A 191 14.52 11.57 0.78
N GLN A 192 13.93 11.23 1.92
CA GLN A 192 14.52 10.43 3.00
C GLN A 192 14.44 8.91 2.74
N VAL A 193 13.72 8.48 1.71
CA VAL A 193 13.75 7.07 1.26
C VAL A 193 15.14 6.69 0.76
N HIS A 194 15.87 7.66 0.15
CA HIS A 194 17.27 7.45 -0.24
C HIS A 194 18.13 6.89 0.92
N PRO A 195 19.05 5.91 0.68
CA PRO A 195 19.52 5.41 -0.63
C PRO A 195 18.70 4.25 -1.23
N ARG A 196 17.58 3.89 -0.66
CA ARG A 196 16.74 2.78 -1.12
C ARG A 196 16.02 3.15 -2.41
N PRO A 197 15.88 2.20 -3.37
CA PRO A 197 15.18 2.45 -4.61
C PRO A 197 13.69 2.69 -4.40
N ILE A 198 13.13 3.63 -5.17
CA ILE A 198 11.69 3.90 -5.23
C ILE A 198 11.20 3.86 -6.68
N PHE A 199 10.10 3.13 -6.91
CA PHE A 199 9.38 3.12 -8.16
C PHE A 199 7.98 3.70 -7.99
N ILE A 200 7.63 4.63 -8.86
CA ILE A 200 6.31 5.26 -8.89
C ILE A 200 5.67 4.96 -10.22
N VAL A 201 4.53 4.27 -10.23
CA VAL A 201 3.74 4.02 -11.43
C VAL A 201 2.34 4.62 -11.29
N THR A 202 1.82 5.24 -12.35
CA THR A 202 0.50 5.88 -12.31
C THR A 202 -0.18 5.85 -13.68
N GLY A 203 -1.49 6.07 -13.72
CA GLY A 203 -2.26 6.20 -14.95
C GLY A 203 -2.35 7.65 -15.43
N SER A 204 -2.36 7.86 -16.75
CA SER A 204 -2.51 9.22 -17.30
C SER A 204 -3.95 9.74 -17.25
N ALA A 205 -4.95 8.86 -17.10
CA ALA A 205 -6.37 9.21 -17.00
C ALA A 205 -6.92 9.10 -15.56
N ASP A 206 -6.04 9.05 -14.56
CA ASP A 206 -6.42 9.03 -13.15
C ASP A 206 -7.06 10.37 -12.74
N LYS A 207 -8.35 10.33 -12.37
CA LYS A 207 -9.11 11.50 -11.92
C LYS A 207 -9.09 11.67 -10.40
N GLY A 208 -8.74 10.63 -9.66
CA GLY A 208 -8.66 10.64 -8.20
C GLY A 208 -7.35 11.22 -7.69
N ILE A 209 -6.25 10.78 -8.28
CA ILE A 209 -4.90 11.24 -7.95
C ILE A 209 -4.24 11.84 -9.20
N PRO A 210 -4.21 13.18 -9.33
CA PRO A 210 -3.71 13.84 -10.53
C PRO A 210 -2.26 13.49 -10.85
N LEU A 211 -1.98 13.15 -12.11
CA LEU A 211 -0.63 12.83 -12.61
C LEU A 211 0.41 13.90 -12.26
N GLU A 212 0.04 15.18 -12.32
CA GLU A 212 0.95 16.29 -11.97
C GLU A 212 1.43 16.20 -10.50
N GLY A 213 0.52 15.88 -9.57
CA GLY A 213 0.88 15.69 -8.17
C GLY A 213 1.81 14.49 -7.95
N VAL A 214 1.57 13.39 -8.67
CA VAL A 214 2.45 12.21 -8.61
C VAL A 214 3.82 12.53 -9.21
N ARG A 215 3.90 13.35 -10.28
CA ARG A 215 5.19 13.84 -10.82
C ARG A 215 5.94 14.69 -9.81
N ARG A 216 5.26 15.55 -9.07
CA ARG A 216 5.88 16.33 -7.99
C ARG A 216 6.50 15.44 -6.92
N LEU A 217 5.82 14.35 -6.54
CA LEU A 217 6.37 13.35 -5.61
C LEU A 217 7.64 12.71 -6.18
N PHE A 218 7.60 12.29 -7.46
CA PHE A 218 8.77 11.75 -8.13
C PHE A 218 9.94 12.75 -8.17
N ASP A 219 9.67 14.01 -8.49
CA ASP A 219 10.70 15.04 -8.56
C ASP A 219 11.37 15.27 -7.21
N ALA A 220 10.58 15.24 -6.11
CA ALA A 220 11.07 15.38 -4.74
C ALA A 220 11.92 14.19 -4.26
N ALA A 221 11.67 12.99 -4.77
CA ALA A 221 12.46 11.81 -4.42
C ALA A 221 13.90 11.92 -4.91
N LYS A 222 14.85 11.38 -4.13
CA LYS A 222 16.27 11.24 -4.53
C LYS A 222 16.49 9.90 -5.27
N ARG A 223 17.59 9.82 -6.02
CA ARG A 223 18.00 8.57 -6.71
C ARG A 223 18.48 7.53 -5.68
N PRO A 224 18.29 6.21 -5.95
CA PRO A 224 17.71 5.64 -7.16
C PRO A 224 16.18 5.77 -7.20
N LYS A 225 15.62 6.26 -8.30
CA LYS A 225 14.19 6.43 -8.49
C LYS A 225 13.78 6.18 -9.93
N GLU A 226 12.61 5.59 -10.11
CA GLU A 226 12.01 5.30 -11.42
C GLU A 226 10.56 5.75 -11.49
N PHE A 227 10.11 6.09 -12.69
CA PHE A 227 8.75 6.57 -12.93
C PHE A 227 8.16 5.97 -14.20
N ALA A 228 6.95 5.45 -14.11
CA ALA A 228 6.21 4.97 -15.27
C ALA A 228 4.80 5.56 -15.31
N VAL A 229 4.34 5.85 -16.52
CA VAL A 229 2.95 6.28 -16.77
C VAL A 229 2.30 5.25 -17.68
N VAL A 230 1.20 4.67 -17.24
CA VAL A 230 0.37 3.79 -18.07
C VAL A 230 -0.66 4.68 -18.78
N GLU A 231 -0.47 4.83 -20.08
CA GLU A 231 -1.28 5.75 -20.88
C GLU A 231 -2.75 5.31 -20.94
N GLY A 232 -3.66 6.23 -20.68
CA GLY A 232 -5.10 5.97 -20.63
C GLY A 232 -5.61 5.21 -19.40
N ALA A 233 -4.74 4.78 -18.49
CA ALA A 233 -5.16 4.08 -17.28
C ALA A 233 -5.84 5.02 -16.28
N ASP A 234 -6.98 4.59 -15.74
CA ASP A 234 -7.69 5.25 -14.65
C ASP A 234 -7.15 4.81 -13.27
N HIS A 235 -7.68 5.42 -12.21
CA HIS A 235 -7.28 5.12 -10.83
C HIS A 235 -7.44 3.65 -10.43
N ASN A 236 -8.51 3.01 -10.87
CA ASN A 236 -8.85 1.64 -10.50
C ASN A 236 -8.26 0.60 -11.45
N LEU A 237 -7.56 1.02 -12.52
CA LEU A 237 -7.09 0.14 -13.59
C LEU A 237 -8.24 -0.72 -14.14
N SER A 238 -9.37 -0.07 -14.45
CA SER A 238 -10.61 -0.74 -14.88
C SER A 238 -10.44 -1.48 -16.20
N ASN A 239 -9.48 -1.06 -17.06
CA ASN A 239 -9.10 -1.80 -18.25
C ASN A 239 -8.12 -2.94 -17.88
N PRO A 240 -8.46 -4.22 -18.19
CA PRO A 240 -7.60 -5.37 -17.89
C PRO A 240 -6.18 -5.29 -18.48
N ASP A 241 -6.01 -4.66 -19.65
CA ASP A 241 -4.69 -4.51 -20.27
C ASP A 241 -3.83 -3.51 -19.49
N HIS A 242 -4.41 -2.41 -19.01
CA HIS A 242 -3.72 -1.46 -18.13
C HIS A 242 -3.33 -2.10 -16.79
N TYR A 243 -4.23 -2.92 -16.24
CA TYR A 243 -3.93 -3.69 -15.03
C TYR A 243 -2.77 -4.67 -15.25
N ALA A 244 -2.82 -5.45 -16.35
CA ALA A 244 -1.78 -6.41 -16.69
C ALA A 244 -0.42 -5.72 -16.89
N MET A 245 -0.38 -4.62 -17.65
CA MET A 245 0.83 -3.82 -17.87
C MET A 245 1.40 -3.26 -16.56
N THR A 246 0.52 -2.72 -15.68
CA THR A 246 0.96 -2.22 -14.37
C THR A 246 1.58 -3.33 -13.53
N CYS A 247 0.97 -4.51 -13.49
CA CYS A 247 1.52 -5.65 -12.76
C CYS A 247 2.89 -6.09 -13.31
N GLU A 248 3.06 -6.12 -14.64
CA GLU A 248 4.34 -6.45 -15.27
C GLU A 248 5.44 -5.46 -14.90
N LEU A 249 5.15 -4.16 -14.94
CA LEU A 249 6.08 -3.12 -14.51
C LEU A 249 6.50 -3.29 -13.04
N VAL A 250 5.54 -3.53 -12.15
CA VAL A 250 5.80 -3.72 -10.73
C VAL A 250 6.65 -4.97 -10.47
N VAL A 251 6.29 -6.11 -11.09
CA VAL A 251 7.03 -7.37 -10.92
C VAL A 251 8.46 -7.25 -11.47
N SER A 252 8.62 -6.67 -12.66
CA SER A 252 9.94 -6.46 -13.28
C SER A 252 10.82 -5.60 -12.39
N TRP A 253 10.27 -4.48 -11.90
CA TRP A 253 11.02 -3.57 -11.05
C TRP A 253 11.47 -4.22 -9.73
N PHE A 254 10.62 -4.99 -9.05
CA PHE A 254 11.03 -5.70 -7.84
C PHE A 254 12.15 -6.70 -8.08
N ARG A 255 12.15 -7.38 -9.26
CA ARG A 255 13.27 -8.28 -9.62
C ARG A 255 14.59 -7.53 -9.75
N GLU A 256 14.58 -6.36 -10.35
CA GLU A 256 15.78 -5.52 -10.48
C GLU A 256 16.23 -4.97 -9.13
N ALA A 257 15.28 -4.49 -8.29
CA ALA A 257 15.57 -3.97 -6.96
C ALA A 257 16.11 -5.03 -5.97
N PHE A 258 15.71 -6.29 -6.14
CA PHE A 258 16.24 -7.40 -5.32
C PHE A 258 17.66 -7.81 -5.73
N CYS A 259 18.05 -7.61 -6.99
CA CYS A 259 19.39 -7.96 -7.49
C CYS A 259 20.44 -6.88 -7.24
N GLN A 260 20.06 -5.71 -6.74
CA GLN A 260 20.98 -4.59 -6.42
C GLN A 260 21.52 -4.69 -5.01
#